data_7694a82676db4b31f03496c948da4aaa
#
_entry.id   7694a82676db4b31f03496c948da4aaa
#
_cell.length_a   1.000
_cell.length_b   1.000
_cell.length_c   1.000
_cell.angle_alpha   90.00
_cell.angle_beta   90.00
_cell.angle_gamma   90.00
#
_symmetry.space_group_name_H-M   'P 1'
#
loop_
_entity.id
_entity.type
_entity.pdbx_description
1 polymer ?
#
loop_
_entity_poly.entity_id
_entity_poly.type
_entity_poly.pdbx_seq_one_letter_code
_entity_poly.pdbx_strand_id
1 'polypeptide(L)'
;MVANPMQKKARNSFLLGMVITLLVCAIVFALFYVLVIRKNEQKQKEEGTFTYVYKLKSSVEAGHEITVANVESVMVTSKAVPSDAFASKTKTTNSKGKETWTDKGFPGGYKAKVDLKAGTILSSGLVYEGEELTSDVRYVEYNMLILPTNVTEGEFVDIRLKLPNGQDLIVVSKKEIKSILGATVGLELSEGEILMMESAIVEAYIMTASKLYVTQYVEPGIQEAANNTYVPTDAVQRLIAADSNIVDVARSKLTENFNDNWRSWINSDLSRYSGEETQNIETKLKEEIENAKAAREAYLSGLTSY
;
A
#
# COMPACT_ATOMS: atom_id res chain seq x y z
N MET A 1 -33.90 24.91 91.24
CA MET A 1 -32.58 24.23 91.34
C MET A 1 -31.55 24.97 90.54
N VAL A 2 -30.64 25.71 91.24
CA VAL A 2 -29.59 26.51 90.57
C VAL A 2 -28.44 25.49 90.22
N ALA A 3 -28.18 25.29 88.95
CA ALA A 3 -27.13 24.37 88.54
C ALA A 3 -25.76 24.94 88.90
N ASN A 4 -24.98 24.09 89.60
CA ASN A 4 -23.63 24.37 90.06
C ASN A 4 -22.72 24.86 88.92
N PRO A 5 -22.06 26.05 89.07
CA PRO A 5 -21.25 26.64 87.99
C PRO A 5 -20.11 25.72 87.47
N MET A 6 -19.59 24.82 88.30
CA MET A 6 -18.60 23.77 87.84
C MET A 6 -19.21 22.77 86.93
N GLN A 7 -20.45 22.30 87.13
CA GLN A 7 -21.13 21.36 86.24
C GLN A 7 -21.46 22.01 84.89
N LYS A 8 -21.78 23.27 84.83
CA LYS A 8 -21.98 24.03 83.59
C LYS A 8 -20.68 24.09 82.75
N LYS A 9 -19.55 24.34 83.44
CA LYS A 9 -18.24 24.44 82.78
C LYS A 9 -17.79 23.07 82.22
N ALA A 10 -17.94 21.99 83.00
CA ALA A 10 -17.64 20.64 82.56
C ALA A 10 -18.52 20.19 81.35
N ARG A 11 -19.83 20.48 81.41
CA ARG A 11 -20.76 20.18 80.32
C ARG A 11 -20.44 20.97 79.03
N ASN A 12 -20.07 22.24 79.12
CA ASN A 12 -19.68 23.05 78.01
C ASN A 12 -18.35 22.59 77.39
N SER A 13 -17.36 22.18 78.21
CA SER A 13 -16.10 21.63 77.72
C SER A 13 -16.30 20.27 77.05
N PHE A 14 -17.21 19.42 77.59
CA PHE A 14 -17.57 18.16 76.96
C PHE A 14 -18.28 18.34 75.62
N LEU A 15 -19.25 19.29 75.56
CA LEU A 15 -19.94 19.64 74.32
C LEU A 15 -18.97 20.25 73.29
N LEU A 16 -18.03 21.09 73.72
CA LEU A 16 -17.02 21.65 72.85
C LEU A 16 -16.08 20.59 72.27
N GLY A 17 -15.65 19.62 73.13
CA GLY A 17 -14.86 18.45 72.69
C GLY A 17 -15.60 17.58 71.70
N MET A 18 -16.88 17.33 71.92
CA MET A 18 -17.74 16.53 71.04
C MET A 18 -17.93 17.24 69.66
N VAL A 19 -18.12 18.56 69.64
CA VAL A 19 -18.23 19.32 68.37
C VAL A 19 -16.91 19.30 67.60
N ILE A 20 -15.76 19.48 68.29
CA ILE A 20 -14.45 19.40 67.66
C ILE A 20 -14.20 18.01 67.08
N THR A 21 -14.52 16.95 67.79
CA THR A 21 -14.35 15.56 67.31
C THR A 21 -15.23 15.32 66.08
N LEU A 22 -16.48 15.77 66.09
CA LEU A 22 -17.38 15.67 64.91
C LEU A 22 -16.86 16.43 63.73
N LEU A 23 -16.33 17.65 63.93
CA LEU A 23 -15.71 18.45 62.88
C LEU A 23 -14.49 17.73 62.25
N VAL A 24 -13.61 17.21 63.09
CA VAL A 24 -12.44 16.44 62.64
C VAL A 24 -12.86 15.21 61.85
N CYS A 25 -13.83 14.43 62.36
CA CYS A 25 -14.39 13.29 61.62
C CYS A 25 -15.00 13.67 60.29
N ALA A 26 -15.74 14.80 60.21
CA ALA A 26 -16.34 15.28 58.99
C ALA A 26 -15.25 15.68 57.96
N ILE A 27 -14.17 16.34 58.41
CA ILE A 27 -13.04 16.70 57.54
C ILE A 27 -12.34 15.45 57.01
N VAL A 28 -12.08 14.45 57.87
CA VAL A 28 -11.47 13.20 57.47
C VAL A 28 -12.35 12.44 56.47
N PHE A 29 -13.66 12.38 56.71
CA PHE A 29 -14.62 11.79 55.77
C PHE A 29 -14.66 12.54 54.42
N ALA A 30 -14.65 13.87 54.44
CA ALA A 30 -14.62 14.68 53.24
C ALA A 30 -13.33 14.44 52.43
N LEU A 31 -12.17 14.42 53.10
CA LEU A 31 -10.89 14.08 52.46
C LEU A 31 -10.87 12.71 51.86
N PHE A 32 -11.36 11.71 52.63
CA PHE A 32 -11.46 10.32 52.14
C PHE A 32 -12.38 10.21 50.92
N TYR A 33 -13.54 10.87 50.96
CA TYR A 33 -14.50 10.93 49.84
C TYR A 33 -13.89 11.56 48.59
N VAL A 34 -13.19 12.68 48.73
CA VAL A 34 -12.51 13.35 47.61
C VAL A 34 -11.38 12.46 47.04
N LEU A 35 -10.60 11.78 47.88
CA LEU A 35 -9.54 10.88 47.45
C LEU A 35 -10.09 9.64 46.72
N VAL A 36 -11.21 9.09 47.22
CA VAL A 36 -11.85 7.95 46.54
C VAL A 36 -12.47 8.33 45.21
N ILE A 37 -13.14 9.49 45.14
CA ILE A 37 -13.70 9.98 43.87
C ILE A 37 -12.59 10.27 42.88
N ARG A 38 -11.53 11.00 43.26
CA ARG A 38 -10.39 11.29 42.38
C ARG A 38 -9.71 10.01 41.88
N LYS A 39 -9.56 9.02 42.76
CA LYS A 39 -8.97 7.72 42.39
C LYS A 39 -9.87 6.93 41.43
N ASN A 40 -11.19 7.03 41.58
CA ASN A 40 -12.14 6.42 40.65
C ASN A 40 -12.20 7.14 39.31
N GLU A 41 -12.15 8.47 39.32
CA GLU A 41 -12.07 9.26 38.08
C GLU A 41 -10.75 9.04 37.33
N GLN A 42 -9.64 8.89 38.04
CA GLN A 42 -8.36 8.50 37.45
C GLN A 42 -8.41 7.09 36.88
N LYS A 43 -8.98 6.12 37.60
CA LYS A 43 -9.17 4.77 37.07
C LYS A 43 -10.07 4.73 35.83
N GLN A 44 -11.16 5.48 35.81
CA GLN A 44 -12.01 5.61 34.62
C GLN A 44 -11.29 6.29 33.45
N LYS A 45 -10.39 7.25 33.71
CA LYS A 45 -9.51 7.85 32.68
C LYS A 45 -8.37 6.91 32.28
N GLU A 46 -7.91 6.03 33.16
CA GLU A 46 -6.88 5.02 32.88
C GLU A 46 -7.45 3.76 32.20
N GLU A 47 -8.72 3.38 32.48
CA GLU A 47 -9.40 2.28 31.79
C GLU A 47 -9.76 2.59 30.34
N GLY A 48 -9.40 3.77 29.88
CA GLY A 48 -9.24 4.12 28.49
C GLY A 48 -10.51 4.12 27.66
N THR A 49 -10.59 5.07 26.80
CA THR A 49 -11.54 5.12 25.70
C THR A 49 -11.51 3.80 24.93
N PHE A 50 -12.61 3.11 24.84
CA PHE A 50 -12.75 1.92 24.00
C PHE A 50 -12.88 2.34 22.54
N THR A 51 -12.36 1.51 21.65
CA THR A 51 -12.54 1.66 20.22
C THR A 51 -12.93 0.32 19.61
N TYR A 52 -13.56 0.39 18.43
CA TYR A 52 -13.93 -0.80 17.67
C TYR A 52 -13.00 -0.95 16.48
N VAL A 53 -12.37 -2.12 16.37
CA VAL A 53 -11.42 -2.46 15.29
C VAL A 53 -11.79 -3.77 14.63
N TYR A 54 -11.25 -4.01 13.45
CA TYR A 54 -11.37 -5.31 12.80
C TYR A 54 -10.30 -6.26 13.30
N LYS A 55 -10.75 -7.48 13.62
CA LYS A 55 -9.91 -8.62 14.01
C LYS A 55 -10.20 -9.79 13.08
N LEU A 56 -9.18 -10.59 12.75
CA LEU A 56 -9.35 -11.81 11.97
C LEU A 56 -10.06 -12.90 12.75
N LYS A 57 -11.08 -13.51 12.15
CA LYS A 57 -11.76 -14.75 12.65
C LYS A 57 -10.96 -16.00 12.30
N SER A 58 -10.36 -16.03 11.13
CA SER A 58 -9.57 -17.12 10.57
C SER A 58 -8.19 -16.63 10.16
N SER A 59 -7.21 -17.55 10.12
CA SER A 59 -5.88 -17.23 9.58
C SER A 59 -5.99 -16.94 8.09
N VAL A 60 -5.16 -15.99 7.60
CA VAL A 60 -5.03 -15.62 6.20
C VAL A 60 -3.55 -15.66 5.86
N GLU A 61 -3.18 -16.39 4.80
CA GLU A 61 -1.81 -16.49 4.33
C GLU A 61 -1.38 -15.22 3.60
N ALA A 62 -0.07 -14.98 3.52
CA ALA A 62 0.49 -13.86 2.79
C ALA A 62 0.01 -13.86 1.33
N GLY A 63 -0.28 -12.67 0.80
CA GLY A 63 -0.79 -12.50 -0.57
C GLY A 63 -2.29 -12.75 -0.75
N HIS A 64 -2.96 -13.42 0.18
CA HIS A 64 -4.39 -13.72 0.07
C HIS A 64 -5.28 -12.56 0.48
N GLU A 65 -6.44 -12.47 -0.16
CA GLU A 65 -7.42 -11.41 0.09
C GLU A 65 -8.10 -11.58 1.45
N ILE A 66 -8.24 -10.46 2.16
CA ILE A 66 -9.00 -10.38 3.41
C ILE A 66 -10.43 -9.94 3.08
N THR A 67 -11.36 -10.87 3.21
CA THR A 67 -12.78 -10.64 2.92
C THR A 67 -13.57 -10.29 4.18
N VAL A 68 -14.79 -9.78 4.01
CA VAL A 68 -15.73 -9.54 5.13
C VAL A 68 -15.99 -10.81 5.95
N ALA A 69 -15.92 -11.99 5.33
CA ALA A 69 -16.09 -13.27 6.01
C ALA A 69 -14.95 -13.57 6.99
N ASN A 70 -13.75 -13.10 6.70
CA ASN A 70 -12.54 -13.32 7.52
C ASN A 70 -12.43 -12.40 8.72
N VAL A 71 -13.24 -11.33 8.81
CA VAL A 71 -13.10 -10.28 9.83
C VAL A 71 -14.30 -10.21 10.76
N GLU A 72 -14.06 -9.74 11.98
CA GLU A 72 -15.10 -9.37 12.94
C GLU A 72 -14.77 -8.05 13.62
N SER A 73 -15.83 -7.31 13.99
CA SER A 73 -15.69 -6.08 14.79
C SER A 73 -15.57 -6.43 16.26
N VAL A 74 -14.49 -6.01 16.90
CA VAL A 74 -14.25 -6.22 18.33
C VAL A 74 -14.03 -4.89 19.04
N MET A 75 -14.51 -4.81 20.29
CA MET A 75 -14.25 -3.68 21.16
C MET A 75 -12.98 -3.94 21.96
N VAL A 76 -12.04 -3.02 21.89
CA VAL A 76 -10.75 -3.11 22.58
C VAL A 76 -10.40 -1.78 23.22
N THR A 77 -9.54 -1.81 24.24
CA THR A 77 -9.03 -0.60 24.88
C THR A 77 -8.12 0.16 23.91
N SER A 78 -8.34 1.44 23.72
CA SER A 78 -7.59 2.26 22.73
C SER A 78 -6.07 2.22 22.91
N LYS A 79 -5.59 2.00 24.15
CA LYS A 79 -4.17 1.85 24.45
C LYS A 79 -3.54 0.55 23.90
N ALA A 80 -4.35 -0.47 23.62
CA ALA A 80 -3.90 -1.77 23.13
C ALA A 80 -3.99 -1.89 21.59
N VAL A 81 -4.41 -0.84 20.92
CA VAL A 81 -4.65 -0.80 19.46
C VAL A 81 -3.51 -0.11 18.77
N PRO A 82 -2.93 -0.69 17.69
CA PRO A 82 -2.01 0.02 16.81
C PRO A 82 -2.65 1.31 16.28
N SER A 83 -1.85 2.37 16.15
CA SER A 83 -2.34 3.69 15.70
C SER A 83 -2.90 3.66 14.28
N ASP A 84 -2.47 2.69 13.48
CA ASP A 84 -2.85 2.45 12.09
C ASP A 84 -3.90 1.33 11.92
N ALA A 85 -4.55 0.89 13.02
CA ALA A 85 -5.57 -0.15 12.98
C ALA A 85 -6.84 0.30 12.25
N PHE A 86 -7.45 -0.60 11.50
CA PHE A 86 -8.73 -0.36 10.83
C PHE A 86 -9.88 -0.26 11.84
N ALA A 87 -10.41 0.95 12.02
CA ALA A 87 -11.58 1.16 12.84
C ALA A 87 -12.82 0.56 12.16
N SER A 88 -13.52 -0.32 12.88
CA SER A 88 -14.75 -0.95 12.38
C SER A 88 -16.01 -0.12 12.63
N LYS A 89 -15.96 0.83 13.58
CA LYS A 89 -17.06 1.74 13.89
C LYS A 89 -16.56 3.17 14.04
N THR A 90 -17.40 4.11 13.66
CA THR A 90 -17.19 5.55 13.91
C THR A 90 -18.01 5.99 15.10
N LYS A 91 -17.37 6.70 16.03
CA LYS A 91 -18.03 7.30 17.19
C LYS A 91 -18.62 8.67 16.80
N THR A 92 -19.89 8.85 17.00
CA THR A 92 -20.58 10.14 16.79
C THR A 92 -21.22 10.57 18.10
N THR A 93 -20.97 11.79 18.52
CA THR A 93 -21.60 12.38 19.72
C THR A 93 -22.64 13.38 19.26
N ASN A 94 -23.90 13.19 19.66
CA ASN A 94 -24.97 14.12 19.32
C ASN A 94 -24.90 15.39 20.18
N SER A 95 -25.71 16.42 19.86
CA SER A 95 -25.79 17.69 20.56
C SER A 95 -26.20 17.58 22.05
N LYS A 96 -26.69 16.40 22.48
CA LYS A 96 -27.06 16.09 23.87
C LYS A 96 -25.96 15.28 24.61
N GLY A 97 -24.76 15.13 24.04
CA GLY A 97 -23.66 14.40 24.65
C GLY A 97 -23.80 12.87 24.60
N LYS A 98 -24.83 12.34 23.91
CA LYS A 98 -25.01 10.89 23.76
C LYS A 98 -24.11 10.35 22.64
N GLU A 99 -23.27 9.39 22.98
CA GLU A 99 -22.38 8.69 22.04
C GLU A 99 -23.12 7.57 21.33
N THR A 100 -22.96 7.50 20.03
CA THR A 100 -23.48 6.45 19.16
C THR A 100 -22.37 5.90 18.30
N TRP A 101 -22.36 4.59 18.08
CA TRP A 101 -21.41 3.91 17.22
C TRP A 101 -22.09 3.45 15.93
N THR A 102 -21.52 3.85 14.80
CA THR A 102 -22.02 3.47 13.47
C THR A 102 -21.00 2.56 12.81
N ASP A 103 -21.43 1.44 12.26
CA ASP A 103 -20.59 0.50 11.52
C ASP A 103 -20.07 1.15 10.24
N LYS A 104 -18.75 1.01 9.99
CA LYS A 104 -18.10 1.53 8.78
C LYS A 104 -18.17 0.56 7.59
N GLY A 105 -18.43 -0.73 7.83
CA GLY A 105 -18.15 -1.77 6.85
C GLY A 105 -16.64 -2.00 6.67
N PHE A 106 -16.24 -3.24 6.38
CA PHE A 106 -14.85 -3.52 6.03
C PHE A 106 -14.63 -3.15 4.57
N PRO A 107 -13.70 -2.26 4.23
CA PRO A 107 -13.36 -1.97 2.84
C PRO A 107 -12.72 -3.21 2.22
N GLY A 108 -13.23 -3.67 1.08
CA GLY A 108 -12.65 -4.79 0.33
C GLY A 108 -11.34 -4.42 -0.35
N GLY A 109 -10.68 -5.41 -0.98
CA GLY A 109 -9.48 -5.19 -1.80
C GLY A 109 -8.17 -5.19 -1.04
N TYR A 110 -8.19 -5.49 0.27
CA TYR A 110 -6.98 -5.64 1.07
C TYR A 110 -6.47 -7.07 1.05
N LYS A 111 -5.15 -7.25 0.94
CA LYS A 111 -4.43 -8.51 1.00
C LYS A 111 -3.41 -8.51 2.12
N ALA A 112 -3.15 -9.68 2.69
CA ALA A 112 -2.20 -9.84 3.77
C ALA A 112 -0.75 -9.73 3.25
N LYS A 113 0.09 -8.87 3.87
CA LYS A 113 1.54 -8.79 3.56
C LYS A 113 2.32 -9.98 4.07
N VAL A 114 1.84 -10.59 5.14
CA VAL A 114 2.47 -11.74 5.85
C VAL A 114 1.37 -12.69 6.29
N ASP A 115 1.75 -13.90 6.69
CA ASP A 115 0.81 -14.85 7.29
C ASP A 115 0.19 -14.27 8.56
N LEU A 116 -1.09 -14.00 8.52
CA LEU A 116 -1.86 -13.47 9.63
C LEU A 116 -2.63 -14.58 10.34
N LYS A 117 -2.49 -14.67 11.64
CA LYS A 117 -3.20 -15.66 12.45
C LYS A 117 -4.59 -15.15 12.85
N ALA A 118 -5.51 -16.09 13.09
CA ALA A 118 -6.79 -15.78 13.72
C ALA A 118 -6.56 -15.00 15.03
N GLY A 119 -7.36 -13.97 15.26
CA GLY A 119 -7.19 -13.07 16.42
C GLY A 119 -6.33 -11.84 16.18
N THR A 120 -5.62 -11.72 15.04
CA THR A 120 -4.83 -10.54 14.71
C THR A 120 -5.72 -9.32 14.46
N ILE A 121 -5.40 -8.18 15.09
CA ILE A 121 -6.02 -6.90 14.80
C ILE A 121 -5.45 -6.38 13.47
N LEU A 122 -6.32 -6.03 12.53
CA LEU A 122 -5.90 -5.53 11.23
C LEU A 122 -5.41 -4.09 11.32
N SER A 123 -4.25 -3.83 10.73
CA SER A 123 -3.66 -2.51 10.57
C SER A 123 -3.13 -2.32 9.15
N SER A 124 -2.97 -1.07 8.73
CA SER A 124 -2.46 -0.75 7.38
C SER A 124 -1.04 -1.28 7.14
N GLY A 125 -0.25 -1.41 8.21
CA GLY A 125 1.08 -2.03 8.15
C GLY A 125 1.09 -3.51 7.79
N LEU A 126 0.00 -4.24 8.06
CA LEU A 126 -0.13 -5.69 7.83
C LEU A 126 -0.77 -6.05 6.49
N VAL A 127 -1.35 -5.07 5.80
CA VAL A 127 -2.08 -5.28 4.55
C VAL A 127 -1.59 -4.34 3.46
N TYR A 128 -1.94 -4.64 2.22
CA TYR A 128 -1.74 -3.76 1.07
C TYR A 128 -2.99 -3.79 0.19
N GLU A 129 -3.20 -2.70 -0.53
CA GLU A 129 -4.18 -2.63 -1.61
C GLU A 129 -3.46 -2.97 -2.91
N GLY A 130 -4.00 -3.86 -3.71
CA GLY A 130 -3.38 -4.19 -4.98
C GLY A 130 -3.87 -5.49 -5.61
N GLU A 131 -3.44 -5.71 -6.83
CA GLU A 131 -3.63 -6.98 -7.52
C GLU A 131 -2.95 -8.11 -6.73
N GLU A 132 -3.41 -9.34 -6.93
CA GLU A 132 -2.85 -10.52 -6.26
C GLU A 132 -1.37 -10.65 -6.59
N LEU A 133 -0.50 -10.59 -5.58
CA LEU A 133 0.91 -10.87 -5.76
C LEU A 133 1.04 -12.35 -6.03
N THR A 134 1.08 -12.70 -7.30
CA THR A 134 1.22 -14.09 -7.72
C THR A 134 2.64 -14.59 -7.45
N SER A 135 2.79 -15.90 -7.28
CA SER A 135 4.09 -16.52 -6.93
C SER A 135 5.16 -16.37 -8.02
N ASP A 136 4.77 -15.94 -9.22
CA ASP A 136 5.62 -15.73 -10.38
C ASP A 136 6.14 -14.30 -10.53
N VAL A 137 5.79 -13.37 -9.65
CA VAL A 137 6.32 -11.99 -9.68
C VAL A 137 7.78 -11.95 -9.22
N ARG A 138 8.62 -11.25 -9.97
CA ARG A 138 10.04 -11.05 -9.71
C ARG A 138 10.40 -9.57 -9.79
N TYR A 139 11.37 -9.16 -9.00
CA TYR A 139 12.01 -7.86 -9.17
C TYR A 139 13.08 -7.99 -10.26
N VAL A 140 12.99 -7.13 -11.27
CA VAL A 140 13.90 -7.08 -12.42
C VAL A 140 14.37 -5.68 -12.70
N GLU A 141 15.55 -5.53 -13.26
CA GLU A 141 16.15 -4.26 -13.58
C GLU A 141 16.42 -4.16 -15.10
N TYR A 142 15.98 -3.04 -15.68
CA TYR A 142 16.20 -2.73 -17.09
C TYR A 142 16.95 -1.41 -17.25
N ASN A 143 18.00 -1.40 -18.06
CA ASN A 143 18.82 -0.22 -18.32
C ASN A 143 18.68 0.33 -19.76
N MET A 144 17.78 -0.27 -20.55
CA MET A 144 17.56 0.07 -21.95
C MET A 144 16.27 0.84 -22.19
N LEU A 145 15.57 1.23 -21.14
CA LEU A 145 14.33 1.98 -21.23
C LEU A 145 14.62 3.48 -21.28
N ILE A 146 14.06 4.18 -22.26
CA ILE A 146 14.11 5.64 -22.33
C ILE A 146 13.06 6.18 -21.36
N LEU A 147 13.51 6.82 -20.29
CA LEU A 147 12.66 7.37 -19.25
C LEU A 147 12.26 8.83 -19.53
N PRO A 148 11.03 9.25 -19.18
CA PRO A 148 10.70 10.67 -19.05
C PRO A 148 11.65 11.34 -18.05
N THR A 149 12.00 12.60 -18.31
CA THR A 149 12.98 13.34 -17.48
C THR A 149 12.54 13.52 -16.03
N ASN A 150 11.24 13.63 -15.80
CA ASN A 150 10.63 13.93 -14.49
C ASN A 150 10.08 12.70 -13.76
N VAL A 151 10.22 11.49 -14.31
CA VAL A 151 9.71 10.28 -13.66
C VAL A 151 10.52 9.96 -12.42
N THR A 152 9.82 9.54 -11.34
CA THR A 152 10.41 9.19 -10.04
C THR A 152 9.95 7.82 -9.55
N GLU A 153 10.59 7.33 -8.48
CA GLU A 153 10.16 6.09 -7.81
C GLU A 153 8.74 6.24 -7.25
N GLY A 154 7.97 5.17 -7.28
CA GLY A 154 6.57 5.13 -6.86
C GLY A 154 5.56 5.52 -7.95
N GLU A 155 6.01 6.03 -9.10
CA GLU A 155 5.13 6.38 -10.20
C GLU A 155 4.78 5.15 -11.05
N PHE A 156 3.57 5.20 -11.65
CA PHE A 156 3.06 4.12 -12.50
C PHE A 156 3.27 4.45 -13.97
N VAL A 157 3.72 3.43 -14.71
CA VAL A 157 4.13 3.59 -16.09
C VAL A 157 3.70 2.43 -16.98
N ASP A 158 3.56 2.72 -18.29
CA ASP A 158 3.55 1.70 -19.34
C ASP A 158 4.93 1.63 -19.99
N ILE A 159 5.39 0.42 -20.32
CA ILE A 159 6.55 0.19 -21.14
C ILE A 159 6.09 -0.06 -22.57
N ARG A 160 6.62 0.68 -23.51
CA ARG A 160 6.17 0.72 -24.90
C ARG A 160 7.32 0.45 -25.87
N LEU A 161 7.01 -0.29 -26.92
CA LEU A 161 7.89 -0.52 -28.06
C LEU A 161 7.40 0.35 -29.23
N LYS A 162 8.19 1.33 -29.61
CA LYS A 162 7.94 2.13 -30.82
C LYS A 162 8.75 1.60 -31.98
N LEU A 163 8.07 1.27 -33.07
CA LEU A 163 8.65 0.78 -34.30
C LEU A 163 8.90 1.90 -35.33
N PRO A 164 9.82 1.72 -36.29
CA PRO A 164 10.17 2.76 -37.28
C PRO A 164 9.01 3.19 -38.16
N ASN A 165 8.04 2.31 -38.40
CA ASN A 165 6.84 2.56 -39.18
C ASN A 165 5.77 3.40 -38.45
N GLY A 166 6.03 3.80 -37.20
CA GLY A 166 5.12 4.57 -36.36
C GLY A 166 4.19 3.74 -35.47
N GLN A 167 4.24 2.40 -35.54
CA GLN A 167 3.54 1.57 -34.57
C GLN A 167 4.13 1.80 -33.18
N ASP A 168 3.24 1.84 -32.20
CA ASP A 168 3.56 2.10 -30.80
C ASP A 168 2.78 1.10 -29.94
N LEU A 169 3.48 0.08 -29.44
CA LEU A 169 2.91 -1.11 -28.84
C LEU A 169 3.17 -1.12 -27.34
N ILE A 170 2.13 -1.34 -26.53
CA ILE A 170 2.25 -1.48 -25.08
C ILE A 170 2.71 -2.90 -24.78
N VAL A 171 3.91 -3.04 -24.22
CA VAL A 171 4.53 -4.31 -23.85
C VAL A 171 4.06 -4.76 -22.48
N VAL A 172 4.17 -3.85 -21.49
CA VAL A 172 3.74 -4.06 -20.12
C VAL A 172 3.05 -2.80 -19.63
N SER A 173 1.91 -2.93 -18.98
CA SER A 173 1.08 -1.81 -18.58
C SER A 173 1.03 -1.62 -17.07
N LYS A 174 0.92 -0.35 -16.67
CA LYS A 174 0.67 0.15 -15.31
C LYS A 174 1.54 -0.52 -14.23
N LYS A 175 2.86 -0.46 -14.42
CA LYS A 175 3.83 -0.94 -13.42
C LYS A 175 4.35 0.21 -12.58
N GLU A 176 4.42 -0.03 -11.28
CA GLU A 176 5.06 0.90 -10.36
C GLU A 176 6.58 0.81 -10.48
N ILE A 177 7.23 1.94 -10.61
CA ILE A 177 8.68 2.04 -10.58
C ILE A 177 9.15 1.85 -9.14
N LYS A 178 9.87 0.77 -8.87
CA LYS A 178 10.36 0.44 -7.52
C LYS A 178 11.70 1.09 -7.20
N SER A 179 12.53 1.28 -8.20
CA SER A 179 13.79 1.99 -8.04
C SER A 179 14.25 2.62 -9.35
N ILE A 180 15.03 3.70 -9.27
CA ILE A 180 15.71 4.32 -10.39
C ILE A 180 17.16 4.63 -9.98
N LEU A 181 18.12 4.00 -10.68
CA LEU A 181 19.52 4.29 -10.53
C LEU A 181 20.13 4.69 -11.89
N GLY A 182 20.31 5.97 -12.12
CA GLY A 182 20.69 6.50 -13.44
C GLY A 182 19.66 6.18 -14.51
N ALA A 183 20.01 5.37 -15.51
CA ALA A 183 19.08 4.88 -16.53
C ALA A 183 18.45 3.51 -16.20
N THR A 184 18.88 2.86 -15.12
CA THR A 184 18.36 1.57 -14.70
C THR A 184 17.08 1.74 -13.90
N VAL A 185 16.06 0.99 -14.27
CA VAL A 185 14.72 1.00 -13.63
C VAL A 185 14.45 -0.37 -13.03
N GLY A 186 14.09 -0.42 -11.77
CA GLY A 186 13.62 -1.61 -11.08
C GLY A 186 12.11 -1.72 -11.13
N LEU A 187 11.61 -2.86 -11.53
CA LEU A 187 10.20 -3.17 -11.71
C LEU A 187 9.86 -4.53 -11.13
N GLU A 188 8.62 -4.70 -10.70
CA GLU A 188 8.07 -6.01 -10.33
C GLU A 188 7.21 -6.53 -11.47
N LEU A 189 7.68 -7.59 -12.12
CA LEU A 189 7.03 -8.22 -13.28
C LEU A 189 6.73 -9.69 -13.01
N SER A 190 5.60 -10.18 -13.52
CA SER A 190 5.34 -11.62 -13.59
C SER A 190 6.26 -12.29 -14.60
N GLU A 191 6.45 -13.60 -14.46
CA GLU A 191 7.29 -14.38 -15.39
C GLU A 191 6.86 -14.18 -16.84
N GLY A 192 5.55 -14.16 -17.11
CA GLY A 192 5.02 -13.90 -18.44
C GLY A 192 5.34 -12.51 -18.96
N GLU A 193 5.29 -11.48 -18.10
CA GLU A 193 5.67 -10.10 -18.47
C GLU A 193 7.19 -9.99 -18.73
N ILE A 194 8.00 -10.72 -17.99
CA ILE A 194 9.44 -10.83 -18.26
C ILE A 194 9.68 -11.35 -19.68
N LEU A 195 9.01 -12.44 -20.05
CA LEU A 195 9.12 -13.00 -21.39
C LEU A 195 8.63 -12.04 -22.50
N MET A 196 7.57 -11.27 -22.22
CA MET A 196 7.10 -10.21 -23.11
C MET A 196 8.19 -9.13 -23.30
N MET A 197 8.81 -8.70 -22.21
CA MET A 197 9.90 -7.72 -22.23
C MET A 197 11.10 -8.22 -23.02
N GLU A 198 11.54 -9.46 -22.78
CA GLU A 198 12.67 -10.05 -23.50
C GLU A 198 12.41 -10.11 -25.00
N SER A 199 11.19 -10.51 -25.42
CA SER A 199 10.79 -10.49 -26.81
C SER A 199 10.83 -9.08 -27.43
N ALA A 200 10.30 -8.08 -26.73
CA ALA A 200 10.29 -6.70 -27.19
C ALA A 200 11.71 -6.09 -27.26
N ILE A 201 12.57 -6.44 -26.33
CA ILE A 201 13.98 -6.03 -26.32
C ILE A 201 14.68 -6.56 -27.58
N VAL A 202 14.55 -7.86 -27.86
CA VAL A 202 15.15 -8.47 -29.05
C VAL A 202 14.65 -7.77 -30.32
N GLU A 203 13.35 -7.50 -30.43
CA GLU A 203 12.80 -6.83 -31.60
C GLU A 203 13.27 -5.36 -31.72
N ALA A 204 13.40 -4.66 -30.60
CA ALA A 204 13.97 -3.32 -30.58
C ALA A 204 15.44 -3.32 -31.07
N TYR A 205 16.20 -4.36 -30.78
CA TYR A 205 17.58 -4.52 -31.29
C TYR A 205 17.63 -4.87 -32.76
N ILE A 206 16.72 -5.72 -33.26
CA ILE A 206 16.69 -6.15 -34.67
C ILE A 206 16.24 -5.01 -35.58
N MET A 207 15.28 -4.21 -35.17
CA MET A 207 14.71 -3.12 -35.99
C MET A 207 15.41 -1.79 -35.72
N THR A 208 16.17 -1.31 -36.71
CA THR A 208 16.80 0.02 -36.62
C THR A 208 15.78 1.12 -36.36
N ALA A 209 16.12 2.05 -35.48
CA ALA A 209 15.27 3.15 -35.01
C ALA A 209 14.02 2.76 -34.22
N SER A 210 13.89 1.50 -33.83
CA SER A 210 12.96 1.11 -32.78
C SER A 210 13.49 1.53 -31.41
N LYS A 211 12.58 1.74 -30.47
CA LYS A 211 12.97 2.10 -29.11
C LYS A 211 11.97 1.59 -28.09
N LEU A 212 12.50 1.17 -26.94
CA LEU A 212 11.73 0.94 -25.72
C LEU A 212 11.73 2.23 -24.91
N TYR A 213 10.56 2.70 -24.56
CA TYR A 213 10.39 3.92 -23.78
C TYR A 213 9.23 3.78 -22.80
N VAL A 214 9.18 4.69 -21.86
CA VAL A 214 8.22 4.66 -20.77
C VAL A 214 7.26 5.83 -20.88
N THR A 215 5.97 5.59 -20.67
CA THR A 215 4.96 6.63 -20.52
C THR A 215 4.37 6.57 -19.12
N GLN A 216 4.23 7.73 -18.48
CA GLN A 216 3.76 7.86 -17.10
C GLN A 216 2.25 8.04 -17.04
N TYR A 217 1.60 7.42 -16.08
CA TYR A 217 0.21 7.70 -15.73
C TYR A 217 0.09 9.04 -15.01
N VAL A 218 -0.89 9.85 -15.41
CA VAL A 218 -1.11 11.18 -14.80
C VAL A 218 -1.80 11.05 -13.45
N GLU A 219 -2.81 10.18 -13.37
CA GLU A 219 -3.60 9.91 -12.17
C GLU A 219 -3.78 8.40 -11.99
N PRO A 220 -2.75 7.68 -11.53
CA PRO A 220 -2.76 6.23 -11.50
C PRO A 220 -3.86 5.65 -10.59
N GLY A 221 -4.36 6.43 -9.61
CA GLY A 221 -5.43 6.02 -8.70
C GLY A 221 -6.80 5.87 -9.37
N ILE A 222 -7.03 6.55 -10.49
CA ILE A 222 -8.31 6.54 -11.24
C ILE A 222 -8.20 6.03 -12.67
N GLN A 223 -6.99 6.04 -13.24
CA GLN A 223 -6.76 5.49 -14.57
C GLN A 223 -6.60 3.98 -14.49
N GLU A 224 -7.38 3.24 -15.26
CA GLU A 224 -7.21 1.78 -15.39
C GLU A 224 -5.91 1.44 -16.15
N ALA A 225 -5.41 0.22 -15.96
CA ALA A 225 -4.29 -0.28 -16.72
C ALA A 225 -4.65 -0.36 -18.22
N ALA A 226 -3.74 0.07 -19.07
CA ALA A 226 -3.92 -0.09 -20.50
C ALA A 226 -3.85 -1.57 -20.91
N ASN A 227 -4.52 -1.94 -22.00
CA ASN A 227 -4.38 -3.28 -22.56
C ASN A 227 -3.05 -3.41 -23.28
N ASN A 228 -2.33 -4.51 -23.05
CA ASN A 228 -1.12 -4.82 -23.80
C ASN A 228 -1.48 -5.01 -25.27
N THR A 229 -0.77 -4.32 -26.13
CA THR A 229 -0.97 -4.40 -27.60
C THR A 229 0.21 -5.04 -28.31
N TYR A 230 1.31 -5.26 -27.61
CA TYR A 230 2.45 -6.01 -28.09
C TYR A 230 2.15 -7.51 -28.09
N VAL A 231 2.42 -8.18 -29.21
CA VAL A 231 2.30 -9.64 -29.36
C VAL A 231 3.70 -10.21 -29.58
N PRO A 232 4.22 -11.03 -28.65
CA PRO A 232 5.59 -11.54 -28.73
C PRO A 232 5.76 -12.51 -29.90
N THR A 233 7.01 -12.90 -30.16
CA THR A 233 7.33 -13.90 -31.18
C THR A 233 6.63 -15.23 -30.91
N ASP A 234 6.35 -16.02 -31.96
CA ASP A 234 5.70 -17.32 -31.82
C ASP A 234 6.46 -18.26 -30.88
N ALA A 235 7.78 -18.14 -30.82
CA ALA A 235 8.61 -18.91 -29.89
C ALA A 235 8.31 -18.53 -28.43
N VAL A 236 8.20 -17.22 -28.12
CA VAL A 236 7.88 -16.71 -26.79
C VAL A 236 6.42 -17.01 -26.44
N GLN A 237 5.48 -16.89 -27.37
CA GLN A 237 4.08 -17.29 -27.15
C GLN A 237 3.97 -18.77 -26.73
N ARG A 238 4.69 -19.68 -27.42
CA ARG A 238 4.73 -21.08 -27.04
C ARG A 238 5.37 -21.30 -25.66
N LEU A 239 6.39 -20.53 -25.33
CA LEU A 239 7.03 -20.58 -24.00
C LEU A 239 6.04 -20.15 -22.92
N ILE A 240 5.37 -19.01 -23.09
CA ILE A 240 4.34 -18.51 -22.14
C ILE A 240 3.23 -19.56 -21.96
N ALA A 241 2.80 -20.21 -23.03
CA ALA A 241 1.76 -21.25 -22.96
C ALA A 241 2.19 -22.52 -22.21
N ALA A 242 3.48 -22.84 -22.22
CA ALA A 242 4.03 -24.12 -21.69
C ALA A 242 4.76 -23.93 -20.33
N ASP A 243 5.13 -22.74 -19.95
CA ASP A 243 5.91 -22.47 -18.74
C ASP A 243 5.10 -22.73 -17.48
N SER A 244 5.58 -23.68 -16.66
CA SER A 244 4.95 -24.03 -15.38
C SER A 244 5.11 -22.98 -14.28
N ASN A 245 6.03 -22.02 -14.45
CA ASN A 245 6.24 -20.94 -13.48
C ASN A 245 5.21 -19.82 -13.64
N ILE A 246 4.53 -19.75 -14.79
CA ILE A 246 3.49 -18.75 -15.05
C ILE A 246 2.18 -19.25 -14.46
N VAL A 247 1.60 -18.48 -13.55
CA VAL A 247 0.30 -18.81 -12.95
C VAL A 247 -0.83 -18.68 -13.99
N ASP A 248 -1.86 -19.52 -13.89
CA ASP A 248 -2.93 -19.61 -14.90
C ASP A 248 -3.66 -18.29 -15.14
N VAL A 249 -3.87 -17.50 -14.09
CA VAL A 249 -4.52 -16.17 -14.20
C VAL A 249 -3.66 -15.21 -15.04
N ALA A 250 -2.35 -15.16 -14.79
CA ALA A 250 -1.43 -14.31 -15.55
C ALA A 250 -1.33 -14.79 -17.01
N ARG A 251 -1.26 -16.10 -17.24
CA ARG A 251 -1.26 -16.71 -18.57
C ARG A 251 -2.51 -16.33 -19.36
N SER A 252 -3.69 -16.48 -18.77
CA SER A 252 -4.95 -16.15 -19.44
C SER A 252 -5.01 -14.66 -19.81
N LYS A 253 -4.64 -13.78 -18.90
CA LYS A 253 -4.61 -12.32 -19.12
C LYS A 253 -3.66 -11.92 -20.26
N LEU A 254 -2.48 -12.55 -20.35
CA LEU A 254 -1.50 -12.28 -21.42
C LEU A 254 -1.98 -12.82 -22.77
N THR A 255 -2.45 -14.06 -22.80
CA THR A 255 -2.82 -14.73 -24.07
C THR A 255 -4.13 -14.19 -24.66
N GLU A 256 -5.00 -13.60 -23.86
CA GLU A 256 -6.23 -12.95 -24.33
C GLU A 256 -5.94 -11.83 -25.36
N ASN A 257 -4.81 -11.15 -25.22
CA ASN A 257 -4.40 -10.07 -26.12
C ASN A 257 -3.57 -10.54 -27.32
N PHE A 258 -3.23 -11.85 -27.42
CA PHE A 258 -2.46 -12.35 -28.54
C PHE A 258 -3.33 -12.40 -29.79
N ASN A 259 -2.98 -11.58 -30.77
CA ASN A 259 -3.67 -11.50 -32.05
C ASN A 259 -2.70 -11.84 -33.20
N ASP A 260 -2.98 -12.94 -33.88
CA ASP A 260 -2.15 -13.44 -34.99
C ASP A 260 -1.95 -12.41 -36.10
N ASN A 261 -2.96 -11.59 -36.38
CA ASN A 261 -2.84 -10.53 -37.38
C ASN A 261 -1.82 -9.47 -36.97
N TRP A 262 -1.80 -9.08 -35.70
CA TRP A 262 -0.84 -8.11 -35.19
C TRP A 262 0.58 -8.69 -35.23
N ARG A 263 0.74 -9.95 -34.85
CA ARG A 263 2.03 -10.63 -34.95
C ARG A 263 2.50 -10.72 -36.41
N SER A 264 1.60 -11.05 -37.31
CA SER A 264 1.89 -11.08 -38.75
C SER A 264 2.36 -9.76 -39.31
N TRP A 265 1.77 -8.64 -38.86
CA TRP A 265 2.21 -7.31 -39.26
C TRP A 265 3.61 -6.98 -38.72
N ILE A 266 3.87 -7.28 -37.46
CA ILE A 266 5.21 -7.10 -36.87
C ILE A 266 6.24 -7.93 -37.63
N ASN A 267 5.94 -9.20 -37.92
CA ASN A 267 6.84 -10.08 -38.69
C ASN A 267 7.10 -9.59 -40.12
N SER A 268 6.06 -9.03 -40.76
CA SER A 268 6.20 -8.45 -42.11
C SER A 268 7.13 -7.23 -42.08
N ASP A 269 7.03 -6.39 -41.07
CA ASP A 269 7.90 -5.24 -40.92
C ASP A 269 9.34 -5.65 -40.55
N LEU A 270 9.50 -6.60 -39.63
CA LEU A 270 10.81 -7.18 -39.29
C LEU A 270 11.55 -7.70 -40.53
N SER A 271 10.84 -8.36 -41.44
CA SER A 271 11.45 -8.91 -42.67
C SER A 271 12.01 -7.83 -43.60
N ARG A 272 11.51 -6.61 -43.51
CA ARG A 272 12.01 -5.46 -44.31
C ARG A 272 13.30 -4.89 -43.77
N TYR A 273 13.55 -5.05 -42.50
CA TYR A 273 14.71 -4.49 -41.79
C TYR A 273 15.80 -5.54 -41.46
N SER A 274 15.62 -6.80 -41.89
CA SER A 274 16.61 -7.85 -41.71
C SER A 274 17.72 -7.72 -42.77
N GLY A 275 18.95 -7.46 -42.37
CA GLY A 275 20.10 -7.38 -43.24
C GLY A 275 21.31 -6.67 -42.58
N GLU A 276 22.18 -6.08 -43.36
CA GLU A 276 23.46 -5.48 -42.95
C GLU A 276 23.36 -4.36 -41.90
N GLU A 277 22.14 -3.92 -41.55
CA GLU A 277 21.89 -2.84 -40.62
C GLU A 277 22.00 -3.31 -39.13
N THR A 278 22.03 -4.62 -38.85
CA THR A 278 22.02 -5.18 -37.49
C THR A 278 23.21 -4.75 -36.64
N GLN A 279 24.39 -4.55 -37.25
CA GLN A 279 25.59 -4.10 -36.53
C GLN A 279 25.55 -2.62 -36.11
N ASN A 280 24.78 -1.80 -36.82
CA ASN A 280 24.63 -0.38 -36.47
C ASN A 280 23.58 -0.16 -35.37
N ILE A 281 22.68 -1.13 -35.15
CA ILE A 281 21.57 -1.01 -34.19
C ILE A 281 22.10 -0.94 -32.76
N GLU A 282 23.01 -1.86 -32.39
CA GLU A 282 23.56 -1.92 -31.05
C GLU A 282 24.31 -0.62 -30.68
N THR A 283 25.04 -0.07 -31.64
CA THR A 283 25.76 1.20 -31.43
C THR A 283 24.81 2.36 -31.24
N LYS A 284 23.78 2.50 -32.06
CA LYS A 284 22.80 3.58 -31.98
C LYS A 284 21.93 3.47 -30.73
N LEU A 285 21.55 2.27 -30.33
CA LEU A 285 20.79 2.08 -29.10
C LEU A 285 21.60 2.41 -27.88
N LYS A 286 22.89 2.02 -27.85
CA LYS A 286 23.82 2.45 -26.80
C LYS A 286 23.98 3.97 -26.75
N GLU A 287 24.11 4.64 -27.88
CA GLU A 287 24.17 6.10 -27.95
C GLU A 287 22.89 6.76 -27.43
N GLU A 288 21.71 6.26 -27.80
CA GLU A 288 20.44 6.80 -27.28
C GLU A 288 20.28 6.59 -25.77
N ILE A 289 20.66 5.42 -25.25
CA ILE A 289 20.63 5.13 -23.81
C ILE A 289 21.60 6.03 -23.05
N GLU A 290 22.84 6.19 -23.52
CA GLU A 290 23.83 7.08 -22.91
C GLU A 290 23.37 8.55 -22.94
N ASN A 291 22.78 8.99 -24.04
CA ASN A 291 22.22 10.34 -24.16
C ASN A 291 21.03 10.56 -23.20
N ALA A 292 20.13 9.58 -23.07
CA ALA A 292 19.00 9.66 -22.14
C ALA A 292 19.50 9.66 -20.68
N LYS A 293 20.51 8.85 -20.37
CA LYS A 293 21.17 8.81 -19.07
C LYS A 293 21.84 10.16 -18.73
N ALA A 294 22.61 10.71 -19.65
CA ALA A 294 23.26 12.01 -19.48
C ALA A 294 22.25 13.15 -19.29
N ALA A 295 21.16 13.16 -20.06
CA ALA A 295 20.08 14.13 -19.92
C ALA A 295 19.40 14.04 -18.55
N ARG A 296 19.18 12.82 -18.04
CA ARG A 296 18.59 12.61 -16.72
C ARG A 296 19.56 13.01 -15.59
N GLU A 297 20.82 12.66 -15.69
CA GLU A 297 21.85 13.08 -14.71
C GLU A 297 21.98 14.60 -14.65
N ALA A 298 21.95 15.29 -15.80
CA ALA A 298 21.94 16.75 -15.88
C ALA A 298 20.70 17.36 -15.23
N TYR A 299 19.51 16.76 -15.42
CA TYR A 299 18.29 17.20 -14.78
C TYR A 299 18.37 17.04 -13.25
N LEU A 300 18.79 15.87 -12.76
CA LEU A 300 18.92 15.61 -11.32
C LEU A 300 19.96 16.50 -10.64
N SER A 301 21.11 16.75 -11.29
CA SER A 301 22.13 17.68 -10.78
C SER A 301 21.62 19.14 -10.73
N GLY A 302 20.74 19.53 -11.65
CA GLY A 302 20.06 20.82 -11.62
C GLY A 302 19.10 20.98 -10.44
N LEU A 303 18.46 19.90 -9.97
CA LEU A 303 17.58 19.91 -8.81
C LEU A 303 18.31 20.01 -7.47
N THR A 304 19.54 19.49 -7.40
CA THR A 304 20.37 19.49 -6.16
C THR A 304 21.16 20.77 -5.96
N SER A 305 21.10 21.71 -6.91
CA SER A 305 21.83 22.99 -6.86
C SER A 305 21.01 24.17 -6.32
N TYR A 306 19.84 23.90 -5.69
CA TYR A 306 19.00 24.90 -5.01
C TYR A 306 18.98 24.63 -3.47
#